data_18bb44e866478bd295f66fc33f4d1a90
#
_entry.id   18bb44e866478bd295f66fc33f4d1a90
#
_cell.length_a   1.000
_cell.length_b   1.000
_cell.length_c   1.000
_cell.angle_alpha   90.00
_cell.angle_beta   90.00
_cell.angle_gamma   90.00
#
_symmetry.space_group_name_H-M   'P 1'
#
loop_
_entity.id
_entity.type
_entity.pdbx_description
1 polymer ?
#
loop_
_entity_poly.entity_id
_entity_poly.type
_entity_poly.pdbx_seq_one_letter_code
_entity_poly.pdbx_strand_id
1 'polypeptide(L)'
;MKVNGKIIKKCYYIAVIAALAVFAVSIPLTHGNSMKVYLWKAGSSFYDFFYCIKSAIYWNRAEIYQTRNIYPPLANVFYMMITACMSGETLQKMQSTGVNDLKMLQECAFYFVLYMNVLLLFFSVVCASLKKGTKAEKIVFTISMLFTVPFLYQYERGNIIFLALCFTMLFFLWKDSENRILRELSFLSLAGAAGLKIYPAVFGLLLVREKRYKEAVRLMIYGLLSFFLPFLCFGGFLGNIKKMISNMKTVTAEFASVRVGCQLNYSATLKNLLGWMENYSVAVITIVLILAFALGILAAFGLKEKWKLVLLLTCLMMGIPSFSYTYVGIFMVLPVIAFLDGSETHKKRDLGYLVGMLLVLLPLPFCWMEGAGDSAYTYLNVSTPVLVEGCSVLVMTVFLILEGLGGLWHTVKHRILLLVLAGVLFVGSIAAGIYRSRQPYDFTNYLKKTLGEATEIKDGDCLAQEFQAKGTRIDRIVLKLNPAKEGVLTCRLVEKETGKTIWESSLQSADLKNGYNEIVFDASKQLEKDSWYEVVLEPQKTGEGVYKIYHT
;
A
#
# COMPACT_ATOMS: atom_id res chain seq x y z
N MET A 1 31.70 -1.22 -21.51
CA MET A 1 32.28 0.10 -21.19
C MET A 1 31.86 0.49 -19.78
N LYS A 2 32.82 0.94 -18.96
CA LYS A 2 32.59 1.38 -17.57
C LYS A 2 32.45 2.90 -17.54
N VAL A 3 31.61 3.41 -16.63
CA VAL A 3 31.38 4.83 -16.39
C VAL A 3 31.93 5.17 -15.02
N ASN A 4 32.60 6.31 -14.90
CA ASN A 4 33.19 6.77 -13.64
C ASN A 4 32.09 7.18 -12.64
N GLY A 5 32.16 6.66 -11.43
CA GLY A 5 31.17 6.93 -10.36
C GLY A 5 31.09 8.39 -9.95
N LYS A 6 32.19 9.17 -10.05
CA LYS A 6 32.18 10.62 -9.77
C LYS A 6 31.29 11.37 -10.79
N ILE A 7 31.38 10.97 -12.08
CA ILE A 7 30.54 11.57 -13.12
C ILE A 7 29.07 11.24 -12.85
N ILE A 8 28.77 9.98 -12.52
CA ILE A 8 27.41 9.53 -12.21
C ILE A 8 26.84 10.30 -11.01
N LYS A 9 27.61 10.46 -9.93
CA LYS A 9 27.20 11.28 -8.77
C LYS A 9 26.88 12.72 -9.19
N LYS A 10 27.74 13.34 -10.01
CA LYS A 10 27.50 14.71 -10.49
C LYS A 10 26.21 14.78 -11.33
N CYS A 11 26.01 13.87 -12.26
CA CYS A 11 24.80 13.80 -13.08
C CYS A 11 23.55 13.56 -12.23
N TYR A 12 23.63 12.68 -11.23
CA TYR A 12 22.56 12.44 -10.28
C TYR A 12 22.15 13.73 -9.56
N TYR A 13 23.09 14.45 -8.94
CA TYR A 13 22.75 15.68 -8.22
C TYR A 13 22.20 16.77 -9.16
N ILE A 14 22.76 16.90 -10.36
CA ILE A 14 22.23 17.85 -11.36
C ILE A 14 20.79 17.50 -11.71
N ALA A 15 20.51 16.23 -12.01
CA ALA A 15 19.16 15.78 -12.37
C ALA A 15 18.14 16.00 -11.23
N VAL A 16 18.53 15.65 -10.00
CA VAL A 16 17.66 15.82 -8.82
C VAL A 16 17.40 17.29 -8.55
N ILE A 17 18.44 18.12 -8.50
CA ILE A 17 18.28 19.56 -8.21
C ILE A 17 17.46 20.24 -9.32
N ALA A 18 17.75 19.91 -10.59
CA ALA A 18 16.99 20.47 -11.71
C ALA A 18 15.51 20.06 -11.65
N ALA A 19 15.19 18.78 -11.41
CA ALA A 19 13.82 18.31 -11.31
C ALA A 19 13.07 18.99 -10.15
N LEU A 20 13.69 19.07 -8.97
CA LEU A 20 13.09 19.73 -7.81
C LEU A 20 12.92 21.24 -8.01
N ALA A 21 13.88 21.90 -8.67
CA ALA A 21 13.77 23.32 -8.99
C ALA A 21 12.62 23.58 -9.97
N VAL A 22 12.51 22.79 -11.05
CA VAL A 22 11.41 22.86 -12.00
C VAL A 22 10.07 22.63 -11.31
N PHE A 23 9.99 21.62 -10.44
CA PHE A 23 8.80 21.34 -9.66
C PHE A 23 8.42 22.52 -8.73
N ALA A 24 9.39 23.06 -7.99
CA ALA A 24 9.17 24.20 -7.10
C ALA A 24 8.65 25.43 -7.85
N VAL A 25 9.19 25.71 -9.05
CA VAL A 25 8.72 26.79 -9.92
C VAL A 25 7.32 26.50 -10.48
N SER A 26 7.00 25.24 -10.76
CA SER A 26 5.69 24.86 -11.27
C SER A 26 4.56 25.08 -10.26
N ILE A 27 4.83 25.02 -8.96
CA ILE A 27 3.80 25.19 -7.92
C ILE A 27 3.09 26.54 -8.03
N PRO A 28 3.77 27.70 -7.98
CA PRO A 28 3.12 28.99 -8.14
C PRO A 28 2.56 29.19 -9.56
N LEU A 29 3.24 28.70 -10.61
CA LEU A 29 2.77 28.85 -11.99
C LEU A 29 1.45 28.12 -12.28
N THR A 30 1.19 27.03 -11.57
CA THR A 30 -0.03 26.23 -11.71
C THR A 30 -1.03 26.48 -10.59
N HIS A 31 -0.85 27.51 -9.77
CA HIS A 31 -1.67 27.78 -8.58
C HIS A 31 -1.81 26.55 -7.67
N GLY A 32 -0.73 25.79 -7.51
CA GLY A 32 -0.66 24.58 -6.68
C GLY A 32 -1.17 23.29 -7.36
N ASN A 33 -1.67 23.36 -8.59
CA ASN A 33 -2.21 22.17 -9.27
C ASN A 33 -1.12 21.10 -9.51
N SER A 34 0.14 21.48 -9.73
CA SER A 34 1.25 20.55 -9.87
C SER A 34 1.48 19.68 -8.61
N MET A 35 1.14 20.19 -7.42
CA MET A 35 1.22 19.41 -6.19
C MET A 35 0.06 18.42 -6.03
N LYS A 36 -1.15 18.77 -6.53
CA LYS A 36 -2.35 17.92 -6.40
C LYS A 36 -2.16 16.55 -7.05
N VAL A 37 -1.29 16.46 -8.06
CA VAL A 37 -0.98 15.19 -8.74
C VAL A 37 -0.31 14.20 -7.80
N TYR A 38 0.46 14.67 -6.84
CA TYR A 38 1.29 13.85 -5.95
C TYR A 38 0.75 13.76 -4.52
N LEU A 39 -0.26 14.56 -4.17
CA LEU A 39 -0.81 14.62 -2.84
C LEU A 39 -2.22 14.06 -2.81
N TRP A 40 -2.62 13.56 -1.65
CA TRP A 40 -3.97 13.05 -1.44
C TRP A 40 -4.99 14.21 -1.47
N LYS A 41 -6.27 13.86 -1.59
CA LYS A 41 -7.36 14.83 -1.55
C LYS A 41 -7.29 15.68 -0.27
N ALA A 42 -7.34 16.99 -0.40
CA ALA A 42 -7.12 17.95 0.70
C ALA A 42 -7.96 17.66 1.98
N GLY A 43 -9.19 17.17 1.82
CA GLY A 43 -10.05 16.77 2.95
C GLY A 43 -9.53 15.60 3.77
N SER A 44 -8.67 14.75 3.18
CA SER A 44 -8.13 13.54 3.82
C SER A 44 -6.66 13.66 4.21
N SER A 45 -6.09 14.87 4.25
CA SER A 45 -4.70 15.09 4.65
C SER A 45 -4.44 14.56 6.06
N PHE A 46 -3.28 13.93 6.23
CA PHE A 46 -2.81 13.32 7.48
C PHE A 46 -3.66 12.14 7.98
N TYR A 47 -4.47 11.60 7.07
CA TYR A 47 -5.47 10.58 7.41
C TYR A 47 -4.87 9.36 8.12
N ASP A 48 -3.73 8.86 7.67
CA ASP A 48 -3.16 7.61 8.22
C ASP A 48 -2.75 7.78 9.68
N PHE A 49 -2.18 8.94 10.05
CA PHE A 49 -1.86 9.24 11.45
C PHE A 49 -3.13 9.34 12.29
N PHE A 50 -4.08 10.18 11.85
CA PHE A 50 -5.31 10.44 12.61
C PHE A 50 -6.23 9.20 12.68
N TYR A 51 -6.27 8.40 11.65
CA TYR A 51 -6.96 7.11 11.68
C TYR A 51 -6.38 6.17 12.75
N CYS A 52 -5.05 6.09 12.82
CA CYS A 52 -4.37 5.22 13.77
C CYS A 52 -4.53 5.69 15.22
N ILE A 53 -4.38 6.99 15.52
CA ILE A 53 -4.62 7.49 16.89
C ILE A 53 -6.09 7.35 17.29
N LYS A 54 -7.02 7.56 16.36
CA LYS A 54 -8.44 7.33 16.64
C LYS A 54 -8.74 5.86 16.93
N SER A 55 -8.13 4.94 16.17
CA SER A 55 -8.26 3.51 16.44
C SER A 55 -7.65 3.13 17.80
N ALA A 56 -6.56 3.78 18.19
CA ALA A 56 -5.84 3.49 19.43
C ALA A 56 -6.60 3.86 20.71
N ILE A 57 -7.55 4.80 20.67
CA ILE A 57 -8.36 5.14 21.87
C ILE A 57 -9.31 4.02 22.30
N TYR A 58 -9.57 3.03 21.45
CA TYR A 58 -10.41 1.87 21.74
C TYR A 58 -9.64 0.66 22.30
N TRP A 59 -8.31 0.77 22.49
CA TRP A 59 -7.44 -0.33 22.92
C TRP A 59 -7.84 -1.00 24.25
N ASN A 60 -8.36 -0.22 25.18
CA ASN A 60 -8.80 -0.66 26.50
C ASN A 60 -9.95 -1.69 26.43
N ARG A 61 -10.61 -1.83 25.28
CA ARG A 61 -11.81 -2.67 25.10
C ARG A 61 -11.58 -3.92 24.24
N ALA A 62 -10.34 -4.30 23.97
CA ALA A 62 -10.01 -5.39 23.04
C ALA A 62 -10.54 -5.18 21.61
N GLU A 63 -10.89 -3.96 21.24
CA GLU A 63 -11.63 -3.65 20.01
C GLU A 63 -10.77 -3.02 18.90
N ILE A 64 -9.46 -2.92 19.10
CA ILE A 64 -8.59 -2.21 18.15
C ILE A 64 -8.68 -2.76 16.72
N TYR A 65 -8.98 -4.05 16.56
CA TYR A 65 -9.20 -4.70 15.28
C TYR A 65 -10.68 -4.79 14.87
N GLN A 66 -11.61 -4.35 15.68
CA GLN A 66 -13.04 -4.29 15.32
C GLN A 66 -13.31 -3.17 14.29
N THR A 67 -12.45 -2.16 14.22
CA THR A 67 -12.55 -0.98 13.35
C THR A 67 -11.97 -1.18 11.94
N ARG A 68 -11.86 -2.38 11.43
CA ARG A 68 -11.17 -2.70 10.15
C ARG A 68 -9.66 -2.32 10.14
N ASN A 69 -9.05 -2.17 11.29
CA ASN A 69 -7.64 -1.89 11.43
C ASN A 69 -6.82 -3.07 10.90
N ILE A 70 -5.83 -2.78 10.03
CA ILE A 70 -4.91 -3.76 9.43
C ILE A 70 -3.46 -3.52 9.82
N TYR A 71 -3.19 -2.52 10.64
CA TYR A 71 -1.83 -2.23 11.08
C TYR A 71 -1.31 -3.34 11.98
N PRO A 72 -0.02 -3.70 11.85
CA PRO A 72 0.61 -4.65 12.77
C PRO A 72 0.49 -4.17 14.24
N PRO A 73 0.47 -5.10 15.20
CA PRO A 73 0.20 -4.76 16.60
C PRO A 73 1.22 -3.80 17.21
N LEU A 74 2.50 -3.87 16.84
CA LEU A 74 3.52 -2.92 17.32
C LEU A 74 3.21 -1.48 16.88
N ALA A 75 2.68 -1.29 15.67
CA ALA A 75 2.24 0.02 15.20
C ALA A 75 1.09 0.55 16.07
N ASN A 76 0.13 -0.31 16.39
CA ASN A 76 -0.97 0.06 17.26
C ASN A 76 -0.49 0.43 18.67
N VAL A 77 0.43 -0.33 19.25
CA VAL A 77 1.05 0.01 20.57
C VAL A 77 1.75 1.37 20.49
N PHE A 78 2.47 1.66 19.40
CA PHE A 78 3.10 2.97 19.22
C PHE A 78 2.07 4.11 19.24
N TYR A 79 0.96 3.97 18.53
CA TYR A 79 -0.11 5.00 18.56
C TYR A 79 -0.84 5.07 19.89
N MET A 80 -0.96 3.94 20.61
CA MET A 80 -1.47 3.95 22.00
C MET A 80 -0.58 4.77 22.93
N MET A 81 0.75 4.68 22.77
CA MET A 81 1.67 5.50 23.57
C MET A 81 1.47 7.00 23.31
N ILE A 82 1.20 7.40 22.06
CA ILE A 82 0.88 8.79 21.71
C ILE A 82 -0.43 9.20 22.37
N THR A 83 -1.49 8.40 22.25
CA THR A 83 -2.80 8.73 22.84
C THR A 83 -2.79 8.72 24.35
N ALA A 84 -1.95 7.91 25.00
CA ALA A 84 -1.77 7.92 26.45
C ALA A 84 -1.17 9.23 26.99
N CYS A 85 -0.52 10.02 26.14
CA CYS A 85 0.00 11.34 26.50
C CYS A 85 -1.02 12.47 26.30
N MET A 86 -2.21 12.18 25.75
CA MET A 86 -3.27 13.17 25.49
C MET A 86 -4.18 13.37 26.70
N SER A 87 -4.76 14.56 26.81
CA SER A 87 -5.72 14.88 27.87
C SER A 87 -7.02 14.05 27.73
N GLY A 88 -7.67 13.76 28.86
CA GLY A 88 -8.95 13.05 28.87
C GLY A 88 -10.05 13.79 28.07
N GLU A 89 -10.02 15.12 28.08
CA GLU A 89 -10.93 15.95 27.30
C GLU A 89 -10.73 15.75 25.79
N THR A 90 -9.48 15.74 25.33
CA THR A 90 -9.15 15.47 23.92
C THR A 90 -9.58 14.06 23.51
N LEU A 91 -9.30 13.05 24.37
CA LEU A 91 -9.69 11.67 24.09
C LEU A 91 -11.23 11.53 23.95
N GLN A 92 -11.99 12.23 24.78
CA GLN A 92 -13.45 12.25 24.68
C GLN A 92 -13.92 12.93 23.38
N LYS A 93 -13.36 14.08 23.01
CA LYS A 93 -13.66 14.76 21.75
C LYS A 93 -13.32 13.90 20.53
N MET A 94 -12.21 13.15 20.56
CA MET A 94 -11.83 12.26 19.48
C MET A 94 -12.88 11.16 19.19
N GLN A 95 -13.66 10.72 20.18
CA GLN A 95 -14.69 9.69 19.98
C GLN A 95 -15.79 10.17 19.02
N SER A 96 -16.24 11.42 19.19
CA SER A 96 -17.30 12.02 18.36
C SER A 96 -16.81 12.70 17.09
N THR A 97 -15.53 13.08 17.01
CA THR A 97 -14.96 13.79 15.87
C THR A 97 -14.59 12.82 14.73
N GLY A 98 -14.94 13.14 13.49
CA GLY A 98 -14.52 12.39 12.30
C GLY A 98 -13.00 12.34 12.14
N VAL A 99 -12.46 11.27 11.54
CA VAL A 99 -11.00 11.11 11.35
C VAL A 99 -10.39 12.32 10.61
N ASN A 100 -11.09 12.81 9.59
CA ASN A 100 -10.63 13.95 8.78
C ASN A 100 -10.60 15.27 9.55
N ASP A 101 -11.36 15.38 10.63
CA ASP A 101 -11.51 16.59 11.42
C ASP A 101 -10.65 16.60 12.68
N LEU A 102 -10.01 15.47 13.03
CA LEU A 102 -9.10 15.39 14.18
C LEU A 102 -7.93 16.38 14.11
N LYS A 103 -7.53 16.75 12.91
CA LYS A 103 -6.51 17.80 12.68
C LYS A 103 -6.90 19.17 13.22
N MET A 104 -8.19 19.41 13.46
CA MET A 104 -8.72 20.66 14.06
C MET A 104 -8.63 20.67 15.58
N LEU A 105 -8.43 19.51 16.20
CA LEU A 105 -8.17 19.43 17.64
C LEU A 105 -6.70 19.79 17.90
N GLN A 106 -6.48 20.87 18.66
CA GLN A 106 -5.16 21.45 18.91
C GLN A 106 -4.12 20.41 19.39
N GLU A 107 -4.51 19.59 20.35
CA GLU A 107 -3.61 18.58 20.93
C GLU A 107 -3.28 17.47 19.91
N CYS A 108 -4.26 17.03 19.12
CA CYS A 108 -4.02 16.07 18.03
C CYS A 108 -3.07 16.63 16.97
N ALA A 109 -3.25 17.90 16.57
CA ALA A 109 -2.37 18.59 15.65
C ALA A 109 -0.95 18.74 16.22
N PHE A 110 -0.83 19.08 17.51
CA PHE A 110 0.45 19.17 18.21
C PHE A 110 1.24 17.85 18.15
N TYR A 111 0.60 16.72 18.51
CA TYR A 111 1.25 15.41 18.46
C TYR A 111 1.60 14.97 17.04
N PHE A 112 0.80 15.33 16.05
CA PHE A 112 1.16 15.11 14.64
C PHE A 112 2.43 15.87 14.25
N VAL A 113 2.49 17.17 14.55
CA VAL A 113 3.65 18.02 14.25
C VAL A 113 4.89 17.50 14.98
N LEU A 114 4.76 17.16 16.27
CA LEU A 114 5.85 16.58 17.06
C LEU A 114 6.36 15.27 16.44
N TYR A 115 5.44 14.36 16.12
CA TYR A 115 5.74 13.08 15.46
C TYR A 115 6.53 13.29 14.16
N MET A 116 6.04 14.17 13.29
CA MET A 116 6.69 14.44 12.01
C MET A 116 8.08 15.08 12.18
N ASN A 117 8.23 16.05 13.07
CA ASN A 117 9.53 16.68 13.31
C ASN A 117 10.57 15.72 13.90
N VAL A 118 10.16 14.86 14.83
CA VAL A 118 11.03 13.81 15.39
C VAL A 118 11.48 12.84 14.29
N LEU A 119 10.57 12.42 13.40
CA LEU A 119 10.92 11.53 12.29
C LEU A 119 11.81 12.19 11.25
N LEU A 120 11.57 13.47 10.92
CA LEU A 120 12.43 14.24 10.01
C LEU A 120 13.85 14.36 10.56
N LEU A 121 14.00 14.69 11.85
CA LEU A 121 15.29 14.74 12.51
C LEU A 121 15.98 13.37 12.53
N PHE A 122 15.25 12.34 12.92
CA PHE A 122 15.74 10.96 12.96
C PHE A 122 16.23 10.50 11.58
N PHE A 123 15.41 10.66 10.55
CA PHE A 123 15.78 10.36 9.18
C PHE A 123 17.02 11.12 8.75
N SER A 124 17.07 12.43 9.02
CA SER A 124 18.18 13.28 8.60
C SER A 124 19.52 12.84 9.21
N VAL A 125 19.51 12.51 10.51
CA VAL A 125 20.71 12.03 11.22
C VAL A 125 21.16 10.67 10.66
N VAL A 126 20.23 9.73 10.50
CA VAL A 126 20.57 8.37 10.04
C VAL A 126 20.95 8.37 8.56
N CYS A 127 20.26 9.14 7.73
CA CYS A 127 20.57 9.29 6.30
C CYS A 127 21.97 9.88 6.11
N ALA A 128 22.29 10.99 6.80
CA ALA A 128 23.60 11.60 6.75
C ALA A 128 24.71 10.69 7.31
N SER A 129 24.39 9.82 8.26
CA SER A 129 25.32 8.82 8.80
C SER A 129 25.57 7.68 7.82
N LEU A 130 24.52 7.21 7.15
CA LEU A 130 24.60 6.10 6.19
C LEU A 130 25.27 6.52 4.87
N LYS A 131 25.01 7.75 4.39
CA LYS A 131 25.57 8.30 3.15
C LYS A 131 27.05 8.61 3.30
N LYS A 132 27.88 8.12 2.36
CA LYS A 132 29.31 8.44 2.29
C LYS A 132 29.54 9.73 1.51
N GLY A 133 30.67 10.41 1.80
CA GLY A 133 31.08 11.63 1.10
C GLY A 133 31.36 12.78 2.06
N THR A 134 31.52 13.98 1.50
CA THR A 134 31.74 15.22 2.27
C THR A 134 30.49 15.60 3.07
N LYS A 135 30.64 16.46 4.08
CA LYS A 135 29.49 16.98 4.83
C LYS A 135 28.45 17.65 3.92
N ALA A 136 28.92 18.42 2.92
CA ALA A 136 28.03 19.07 1.96
C ALA A 136 27.25 18.04 1.11
N GLU A 137 27.91 17.00 0.59
CA GLU A 137 27.24 15.93 -0.17
C GLU A 137 26.17 15.22 0.65
N LYS A 138 26.45 14.92 1.94
CA LYS A 138 25.51 14.30 2.85
C LYS A 138 24.28 15.19 3.09
N ILE A 139 24.49 16.46 3.33
CA ILE A 139 23.42 17.45 3.57
C ILE A 139 22.57 17.60 2.30
N VAL A 140 23.21 17.84 1.14
CA VAL A 140 22.49 18.01 -0.13
C VAL A 140 21.69 16.76 -0.49
N PHE A 141 22.28 15.56 -0.30
CA PHE A 141 21.57 14.30 -0.53
C PHE A 141 20.36 14.17 0.39
N THR A 142 20.54 14.37 1.70
CA THR A 142 19.47 14.22 2.68
C THR A 142 18.32 15.20 2.40
N ILE A 143 18.64 16.47 2.16
CA ILE A 143 17.63 17.49 1.84
C ILE A 143 16.91 17.12 0.53
N SER A 144 17.66 16.76 -0.51
CA SER A 144 17.03 16.40 -1.80
C SER A 144 16.08 15.22 -1.67
N MET A 145 16.39 14.21 -0.83
CA MET A 145 15.48 13.08 -0.59
C MET A 145 14.18 13.52 0.08
N LEU A 146 14.24 14.44 1.03
CA LEU A 146 13.06 14.93 1.75
C LEU A 146 12.04 15.65 0.84
N PHE A 147 12.48 16.15 -0.31
CA PHE A 147 11.62 16.81 -1.29
C PHE A 147 11.21 15.92 -2.47
N THR A 148 11.55 14.63 -2.45
CA THR A 148 11.08 13.69 -3.47
C THR A 148 9.60 13.36 -3.30
N VAL A 149 8.95 12.96 -4.37
CA VAL A 149 7.51 12.64 -4.39
C VAL A 149 7.10 11.66 -3.28
N PRO A 150 7.77 10.51 -3.08
CA PRO A 150 7.38 9.60 -2.01
C PRO A 150 7.46 10.22 -0.60
N PHE A 151 8.43 11.09 -0.35
CA PHE A 151 8.55 11.79 0.94
C PHE A 151 7.47 12.85 1.12
N LEU A 152 7.16 13.64 0.08
CA LEU A 152 6.06 14.61 0.11
C LEU A 152 4.74 13.92 0.39
N TYR A 153 4.49 12.79 -0.29
CA TYR A 153 3.30 11.99 -0.07
C TYR A 153 3.27 11.37 1.34
N GLN A 154 4.43 10.97 1.87
CA GLN A 154 4.56 10.47 3.24
C GLN A 154 4.21 11.55 4.28
N TYR A 155 4.61 12.81 4.05
CA TYR A 155 4.27 13.92 4.96
C TYR A 155 2.76 14.16 4.96
N GLU A 156 2.17 14.16 3.77
CA GLU A 156 0.73 14.34 3.60
C GLU A 156 -0.07 13.21 4.28
N ARG A 157 0.43 11.97 4.27
CA ARG A 157 -0.24 10.83 4.90
C ARG A 157 0.03 10.69 6.40
N GLY A 158 1.22 11.06 6.86
CA GLY A 158 1.67 10.83 8.24
C GLY A 158 1.80 9.35 8.61
N ASN A 159 2.09 8.48 7.62
CA ASN A 159 2.10 7.03 7.82
C ASN A 159 3.32 6.57 8.64
N ILE A 160 3.13 5.56 9.49
CA ILE A 160 4.18 4.98 10.35
C ILE A 160 5.33 4.32 9.56
N ILE A 161 5.15 4.12 8.27
CA ILE A 161 6.19 3.56 7.39
C ILE A 161 7.46 4.40 7.38
N PHE A 162 7.37 5.69 7.70
CA PHE A 162 8.54 6.56 7.83
C PHE A 162 9.42 6.13 9.01
N LEU A 163 8.82 5.81 10.16
CA LEU A 163 9.56 5.24 11.29
C LEU A 163 10.17 3.87 10.93
N ALA A 164 9.42 3.04 10.19
CA ALA A 164 9.93 1.76 9.71
C ALA A 164 11.13 1.93 8.75
N LEU A 165 11.13 2.97 7.90
CA LEU A 165 12.31 3.31 7.09
C LEU A 165 13.50 3.68 7.97
N CYS A 166 13.33 4.57 8.95
CA CYS A 166 14.41 4.98 9.85
C CYS A 166 15.03 3.77 10.56
N PHE A 167 14.22 2.86 11.08
CA PHE A 167 14.70 1.61 11.69
C PHE A 167 15.40 0.69 10.68
N THR A 168 14.91 0.60 9.46
CA THR A 168 15.59 -0.16 8.40
C THR A 168 16.94 0.47 8.07
N MET A 169 17.05 1.79 8.04
CA MET A 169 18.32 2.49 7.82
C MET A 169 19.32 2.23 8.94
N LEU A 170 18.89 2.14 10.21
CA LEU A 170 19.76 1.73 11.33
C LEU A 170 20.30 0.31 11.13
N PHE A 171 19.47 -0.61 10.60
CA PHE A 171 19.96 -1.95 10.25
C PHE A 171 21.10 -1.86 9.22
N PHE A 172 20.93 -1.08 8.15
CA PHE A 172 21.98 -0.90 7.15
C PHE A 172 23.23 -0.21 7.71
N LEU A 173 23.08 0.68 8.68
CA LEU A 173 24.18 1.42 9.30
C LEU A 173 25.03 0.53 10.21
N TRP A 174 24.42 -0.37 10.98
CA TRP A 174 25.10 -1.07 12.06
C TRP A 174 25.21 -2.59 11.91
N LYS A 175 24.56 -3.22 10.92
CA LYS A 175 24.56 -4.69 10.76
C LYS A 175 25.96 -5.30 10.60
N ASP A 176 26.90 -4.51 10.08
CA ASP A 176 28.27 -4.93 9.85
C ASP A 176 29.24 -4.32 10.91
N SER A 177 28.72 -3.77 12.01
CA SER A 177 29.52 -3.19 13.08
C SER A 177 30.33 -4.25 13.84
N GLU A 178 31.59 -3.96 14.15
CA GLU A 178 32.41 -4.78 15.04
C GLU A 178 31.86 -4.76 16.47
N ASN A 179 31.28 -3.65 16.90
CA ASN A 179 30.62 -3.52 18.18
C ASN A 179 29.37 -4.42 18.21
N ARG A 180 29.40 -5.43 19.10
CA ARG A 180 28.32 -6.41 19.25
C ARG A 180 26.99 -5.75 19.63
N ILE A 181 27.01 -4.72 20.47
CA ILE A 181 25.78 -4.02 20.91
C ILE A 181 25.13 -3.32 19.71
N LEU A 182 25.90 -2.55 18.92
CA LEU A 182 25.36 -1.89 17.73
C LEU A 182 24.83 -2.88 16.70
N ARG A 183 25.52 -4.01 16.55
CA ARG A 183 25.08 -5.08 15.64
C ARG A 183 23.77 -5.70 16.10
N GLU A 184 23.58 -5.99 17.40
CA GLU A 184 22.31 -6.48 17.93
C GLU A 184 21.21 -5.42 17.84
N LEU A 185 21.51 -4.16 18.12
CA LEU A 185 20.56 -3.05 17.94
C LEU A 185 20.12 -2.92 16.48
N SER A 186 20.98 -3.23 15.50
CA SER A 186 20.61 -3.24 14.10
C SER A 186 19.55 -4.31 13.80
N PHE A 187 19.69 -5.51 14.37
CA PHE A 187 18.72 -6.60 14.19
C PHE A 187 17.40 -6.27 14.87
N LEU A 188 17.44 -5.73 16.08
CA LEU A 188 16.24 -5.23 16.77
C LEU A 188 15.55 -4.10 15.99
N SER A 189 16.33 -3.22 15.35
CA SER A 189 15.79 -2.14 14.52
C SER A 189 15.05 -2.70 13.31
N LEU A 190 15.62 -3.67 12.56
CA LEU A 190 14.91 -4.27 11.43
C LEU A 190 13.70 -5.08 11.88
N ALA A 191 13.78 -5.78 13.01
CA ALA A 191 12.65 -6.48 13.62
C ALA A 191 11.55 -5.49 14.01
N GLY A 192 11.91 -4.35 14.60
CA GLY A 192 10.97 -3.26 14.90
C GLY A 192 10.33 -2.68 13.64
N ALA A 193 11.13 -2.44 12.59
CA ALA A 193 10.60 -1.99 11.30
C ALA A 193 9.56 -2.98 10.75
N ALA A 194 9.84 -4.29 10.80
CA ALA A 194 8.91 -5.35 10.39
C ALA A 194 7.67 -5.43 11.29
N GLY A 195 7.81 -5.18 12.59
CA GLY A 195 6.69 -5.10 13.54
C GLY A 195 5.79 -3.88 13.34
N LEU A 196 6.33 -2.77 12.80
CA LEU A 196 5.55 -1.59 12.44
C LEU A 196 4.86 -1.74 11.07
N LYS A 197 5.57 -2.29 10.11
CA LYS A 197 5.11 -2.63 8.75
C LYS A 197 5.85 -3.89 8.31
N ILE A 198 5.16 -4.92 7.89
CA ILE A 198 5.75 -6.25 7.59
C ILE A 198 6.80 -6.18 6.46
N TYR A 199 6.65 -5.25 5.53
CA TYR A 199 7.44 -5.16 4.29
C TYR A 199 8.97 -5.17 4.48
N PRO A 200 9.56 -4.41 5.43
CA PRO A 200 11.01 -4.36 5.64
C PRO A 200 11.65 -5.70 6.03
N ALA A 201 10.85 -6.69 6.47
CA ALA A 201 11.36 -8.02 6.80
C ALA A 201 12.17 -8.66 5.64
N VAL A 202 11.88 -8.30 4.39
CA VAL A 202 12.59 -8.79 3.20
C VAL A 202 14.08 -8.51 3.25
N PHE A 203 14.52 -7.41 3.89
CA PHE A 203 15.93 -7.09 4.02
C PHE A 203 16.70 -8.06 4.93
N GLY A 204 16.01 -8.88 5.74
CA GLY A 204 16.62 -9.99 6.47
C GLY A 204 17.31 -11.02 5.55
N LEU A 205 16.89 -11.11 4.28
CA LEU A 205 17.52 -11.96 3.28
C LEU A 205 18.98 -11.59 3.00
N LEU A 206 19.39 -10.34 3.29
CA LEU A 206 20.80 -9.94 3.20
C LEU A 206 21.70 -10.79 4.07
N LEU A 207 21.29 -11.12 5.30
CA LEU A 207 22.07 -11.99 6.21
C LEU A 207 22.17 -13.41 5.67
N VAL A 208 21.08 -13.93 5.10
CA VAL A 208 21.08 -15.26 4.46
C VAL A 208 22.03 -15.28 3.26
N ARG A 209 21.98 -14.25 2.43
CA ARG A 209 22.87 -14.07 1.26
C ARG A 209 24.34 -13.93 1.67
N GLU A 210 24.61 -13.29 2.80
CA GLU A 210 25.94 -13.14 3.41
C GLU A 210 26.38 -14.40 4.18
N LYS A 211 25.59 -15.48 4.16
CA LYS A 211 25.80 -16.76 4.88
C LYS A 211 25.87 -16.59 6.42
N ARG A 212 25.30 -15.54 6.94
CA ARG A 212 25.23 -15.21 8.37
C ARG A 212 23.98 -15.86 9.01
N TYR A 213 23.85 -17.18 8.87
CA TYR A 213 22.63 -17.92 9.22
C TYR A 213 22.23 -17.78 10.69
N LYS A 214 23.20 -17.80 11.62
CA LYS A 214 22.91 -17.63 13.06
C LYS A 214 22.30 -16.27 13.36
N GLU A 215 22.74 -15.23 12.67
CA GLU A 215 22.21 -13.88 12.82
C GLU A 215 20.86 -13.73 12.09
N ALA A 216 20.69 -14.40 10.95
CA ALA A 216 19.40 -14.45 10.26
C ALA A 216 18.32 -15.13 11.13
N VAL A 217 18.65 -16.23 11.82
CA VAL A 217 17.73 -16.89 12.74
C VAL A 217 17.40 -16.00 13.94
N ARG A 218 18.40 -15.31 14.53
CA ARG A 218 18.12 -14.34 15.60
C ARG A 218 17.20 -13.21 15.14
N LEU A 219 17.50 -12.62 13.98
CA LEU A 219 16.64 -11.57 13.40
C LEU A 219 15.22 -12.07 13.17
N MET A 220 15.06 -13.31 12.68
CA MET A 220 13.74 -13.94 12.53
C MET A 220 13.01 -14.05 13.86
N ILE A 221 13.69 -14.51 14.91
CA ILE A 221 13.12 -14.59 16.27
C ILE A 221 12.70 -13.20 16.76
N TYR A 222 13.57 -12.18 16.61
CA TYR A 222 13.24 -10.80 17.00
C TYR A 222 12.05 -10.27 16.18
N GLY A 223 11.98 -10.59 14.89
CA GLY A 223 10.85 -10.23 14.02
C GLY A 223 9.53 -10.86 14.48
N LEU A 224 9.55 -12.16 14.80
CA LEU A 224 8.36 -12.83 15.36
C LEU A 224 7.95 -12.23 16.71
N LEU A 225 8.91 -11.96 17.59
CA LEU A 225 8.63 -11.31 18.87
C LEU A 225 8.05 -9.90 18.68
N SER A 226 8.66 -9.09 17.80
CA SER A 226 8.16 -7.72 17.54
C SER A 226 6.77 -7.70 16.90
N PHE A 227 6.38 -8.79 16.23
CA PHE A 227 5.04 -8.92 15.64
C PHE A 227 4.03 -9.50 16.62
N PHE A 228 4.34 -10.59 17.33
CA PHE A 228 3.37 -11.29 18.18
C PHE A 228 3.29 -10.78 19.61
N LEU A 229 4.41 -10.38 20.21
CA LEU A 229 4.44 -9.93 21.60
C LEU A 229 3.51 -8.72 21.88
N PRO A 230 3.43 -7.70 20.99
CA PRO A 230 2.55 -6.56 21.22
C PRO A 230 1.06 -6.90 21.27
N PHE A 231 0.62 -8.06 20.76
CA PHE A 231 -0.76 -8.51 20.93
C PHE A 231 -1.13 -8.74 22.40
N LEU A 232 -0.15 -8.96 23.28
CA LEU A 232 -0.40 -9.08 24.72
C LEU A 232 -0.89 -7.76 25.36
N CYS A 233 -0.66 -6.63 24.69
CA CYS A 233 -1.18 -5.33 25.12
C CYS A 233 -2.68 -5.17 24.88
N PHE A 234 -3.31 -6.09 24.13
CA PHE A 234 -4.74 -6.02 23.79
C PHE A 234 -5.49 -7.17 24.45
N GLY A 235 -6.69 -6.92 24.94
CA GLY A 235 -7.54 -7.99 25.45
C GLY A 235 -7.89 -9.01 24.35
N GLY A 236 -7.76 -10.33 24.64
CA GLY A 236 -8.14 -11.38 23.69
C GLY A 236 -7.11 -11.67 22.58
N PHE A 237 -5.93 -12.11 22.95
CA PHE A 237 -4.77 -12.37 22.08
C PHE A 237 -5.12 -13.10 20.76
N LEU A 238 -5.68 -14.32 20.83
CA LEU A 238 -6.02 -15.10 19.64
C LEU A 238 -7.16 -14.49 18.83
N GLY A 239 -8.13 -13.86 19.52
CA GLY A 239 -9.24 -13.16 18.89
C GLY A 239 -8.75 -12.00 18.02
N ASN A 240 -7.84 -11.18 18.53
CA ASN A 240 -7.24 -10.06 17.79
C ASN A 240 -6.41 -10.52 16.58
N ILE A 241 -5.65 -11.62 16.70
CA ILE A 241 -4.91 -12.19 15.55
C ILE A 241 -5.90 -12.61 14.45
N LYS A 242 -6.95 -13.37 14.80
CA LYS A 242 -7.97 -13.81 13.84
C LYS A 242 -8.66 -12.62 13.17
N LYS A 243 -9.02 -11.61 13.97
CA LYS A 243 -9.70 -10.41 13.46
C LYS A 243 -8.79 -9.59 12.55
N MET A 244 -7.52 -9.39 12.90
CA MET A 244 -6.53 -8.73 12.04
C MET A 244 -6.40 -9.45 10.69
N ILE A 245 -6.28 -10.78 10.69
CA ILE A 245 -6.19 -11.58 9.46
C ILE A 245 -7.48 -11.42 8.62
N SER A 246 -8.65 -11.46 9.27
CA SER A 246 -9.93 -11.22 8.61
C SER A 246 -9.99 -9.82 7.99
N ASN A 247 -9.61 -8.79 8.75
CA ASN A 247 -9.54 -7.41 8.25
C ASN A 247 -8.59 -7.28 7.07
N MET A 248 -7.40 -7.90 7.13
CA MET A 248 -6.46 -7.90 6.01
C MET A 248 -7.08 -8.53 4.75
N LYS A 249 -7.81 -9.64 4.87
CA LYS A 249 -8.49 -10.27 3.73
C LYS A 249 -9.55 -9.35 3.14
N THR A 250 -10.45 -8.81 3.97
CA THR A 250 -11.54 -7.92 3.54
C THR A 250 -11.00 -6.64 2.91
N VAL A 251 -10.09 -5.96 3.60
CA VAL A 251 -9.51 -4.71 3.12
C VAL A 251 -8.66 -4.92 1.86
N THR A 252 -7.93 -6.05 1.76
CA THR A 252 -7.18 -6.39 0.55
C THR A 252 -8.12 -6.62 -0.64
N ALA A 253 -9.21 -7.34 -0.46
CA ALA A 253 -10.19 -7.56 -1.51
C ALA A 253 -10.81 -6.24 -1.98
N GLU A 254 -11.26 -5.40 -1.04
CA GLU A 254 -11.87 -4.10 -1.30
C GLU A 254 -10.90 -3.18 -2.08
N PHE A 255 -9.69 -2.98 -1.59
CA PHE A 255 -8.76 -2.04 -2.21
C PHE A 255 -8.07 -2.56 -3.47
N ALA A 256 -7.92 -3.87 -3.63
CA ALA A 256 -7.36 -4.45 -4.84
C ALA A 256 -8.23 -4.18 -6.08
N SER A 257 -9.54 -3.96 -5.89
CA SER A 257 -10.48 -3.64 -6.97
C SER A 257 -10.71 -2.13 -7.14
N VAL A 258 -10.73 -1.37 -6.05
CA VAL A 258 -11.29 -0.01 -6.01
C VAL A 258 -10.24 1.10 -6.12
N ARG A 259 -9.00 0.88 -5.64
CA ARG A 259 -7.96 1.90 -5.61
C ARG A 259 -6.72 1.56 -6.45
N VAL A 260 -6.94 0.93 -7.58
CA VAL A 260 -5.87 0.48 -8.47
C VAL A 260 -5.05 1.66 -8.99
N GLY A 261 -5.70 2.79 -9.30
CA GLY A 261 -5.06 3.94 -9.93
C GLY A 261 -4.05 4.71 -9.07
N CYS A 262 -4.03 4.52 -7.75
CA CYS A 262 -3.11 5.21 -6.84
C CYS A 262 -2.10 4.27 -6.16
N GLN A 263 -1.97 3.04 -6.64
CA GLN A 263 -1.02 2.05 -6.10
C GLN A 263 0.07 1.72 -7.11
N LEU A 264 1.30 1.59 -6.61
CA LEU A 264 2.47 1.26 -7.42
C LEU A 264 2.91 -0.21 -7.31
N ASN A 265 2.10 -1.08 -6.71
CA ASN A 265 2.38 -2.51 -6.67
C ASN A 265 2.18 -3.19 -8.04
N TYR A 266 2.75 -4.38 -8.22
CA TYR A 266 2.68 -5.09 -9.51
C TYR A 266 1.25 -5.42 -9.92
N SER A 267 0.38 -5.77 -8.97
CA SER A 267 -1.03 -6.05 -9.24
C SER A 267 -1.74 -4.84 -9.85
N ALA A 268 -1.60 -3.67 -9.24
CA ALA A 268 -2.19 -2.44 -9.73
C ALA A 268 -1.57 -2.01 -11.07
N THR A 269 -0.25 -2.05 -11.18
CA THR A 269 0.45 -1.71 -12.41
C THR A 269 0.01 -2.59 -13.58
N LEU A 270 -0.07 -3.90 -13.37
CA LEU A 270 -0.53 -4.84 -14.41
C LEU A 270 -2.01 -4.63 -14.76
N LYS A 271 -2.88 -4.39 -13.78
CA LYS A 271 -4.30 -4.09 -14.04
C LYS A 271 -4.45 -2.82 -14.88
N ASN A 272 -3.67 -1.79 -14.58
CA ASN A 272 -3.69 -0.54 -15.34
C ASN A 272 -3.16 -0.71 -16.76
N LEU A 273 -2.14 -1.54 -16.96
CA LEU A 273 -1.58 -1.85 -18.30
C LEU A 273 -2.47 -2.79 -19.10
N LEU A 274 -3.12 -3.74 -18.43
CA LEU A 274 -3.90 -4.81 -19.05
C LEU A 274 -5.42 -4.58 -18.91
N GLY A 275 -5.87 -3.36 -18.67
CA GLY A 275 -7.25 -3.02 -18.35
C GLY A 275 -8.33 -3.54 -19.32
N TRP A 276 -7.93 -3.94 -20.54
CA TRP A 276 -8.77 -4.58 -21.53
C TRP A 276 -8.96 -6.10 -21.31
N MET A 277 -8.17 -6.72 -20.38
CA MET A 277 -8.18 -8.16 -20.10
C MET A 277 -8.90 -8.51 -18.78
N GLU A 278 -9.97 -7.83 -18.44
CA GLU A 278 -10.63 -7.91 -17.12
C GLU A 278 -10.94 -9.34 -16.65
N ASN A 279 -11.33 -10.24 -17.55
CA ASN A 279 -11.74 -11.60 -17.20
C ASN A 279 -10.58 -12.57 -16.88
N TYR A 280 -9.35 -12.26 -17.32
CA TYR A 280 -8.18 -13.11 -17.09
C TYR A 280 -7.21 -12.51 -16.07
N SER A 281 -7.47 -11.29 -15.64
CA SER A 281 -6.51 -10.48 -14.87
C SER A 281 -6.07 -11.12 -13.56
N VAL A 282 -6.94 -11.83 -12.85
CA VAL A 282 -6.64 -12.38 -11.51
C VAL A 282 -5.71 -13.56 -11.56
N ALA A 283 -5.94 -14.51 -12.47
CA ALA A 283 -5.03 -15.64 -12.64
C ALA A 283 -3.65 -15.15 -13.08
N VAL A 284 -3.61 -14.28 -14.09
CA VAL A 284 -2.36 -13.70 -14.61
C VAL A 284 -1.62 -12.93 -13.51
N ILE A 285 -2.31 -12.06 -12.79
CA ILE A 285 -1.70 -11.27 -11.70
C ILE A 285 -1.18 -12.19 -10.60
N THR A 286 -1.94 -13.20 -10.18
CA THR A 286 -1.50 -14.15 -9.17
C THR A 286 -0.24 -14.91 -9.61
N ILE A 287 -0.20 -15.37 -10.86
CA ILE A 287 0.97 -16.02 -11.46
C ILE A 287 2.18 -15.09 -11.42
N VAL A 288 2.02 -13.86 -11.89
CA VAL A 288 3.11 -12.87 -11.93
C VAL A 288 3.62 -12.55 -10.54
N LEU A 289 2.74 -12.38 -9.54
CA LEU A 289 3.17 -12.08 -8.16
C LEU A 289 3.96 -13.24 -7.55
N ILE A 290 3.50 -14.49 -7.72
CA ILE A 290 4.20 -15.67 -7.21
C ILE A 290 5.56 -15.82 -7.90
N LEU A 291 5.59 -15.68 -9.24
CA LEU A 291 6.83 -15.77 -10.00
C LEU A 291 7.79 -14.64 -9.64
N ALA A 292 7.32 -13.41 -9.57
CA ALA A 292 8.16 -12.28 -9.19
C ALA A 292 8.79 -12.47 -7.81
N PHE A 293 8.01 -12.94 -6.83
CA PHE A 293 8.51 -13.22 -5.49
C PHE A 293 9.51 -14.37 -5.48
N ALA A 294 9.13 -15.55 -5.99
CA ALA A 294 9.95 -16.74 -5.94
C ALA A 294 11.24 -16.59 -6.77
N LEU A 295 11.13 -16.11 -8.01
CA LEU A 295 12.28 -15.87 -8.87
C LEU A 295 13.13 -14.70 -8.36
N GLY A 296 12.51 -13.67 -7.74
CA GLY A 296 13.21 -12.58 -7.09
C GLY A 296 14.08 -13.05 -5.93
N ILE A 297 13.53 -13.92 -5.07
CA ILE A 297 14.32 -14.54 -3.99
C ILE A 297 15.49 -15.38 -4.55
N LEU A 298 15.25 -16.20 -5.57
CA LEU A 298 16.31 -16.96 -6.23
C LEU A 298 17.37 -16.03 -6.84
N ALA A 299 16.95 -15.04 -7.58
CA ALA A 299 17.83 -14.08 -8.24
C ALA A 299 18.73 -13.32 -7.25
N ALA A 300 18.22 -13.04 -6.04
CA ALA A 300 18.99 -12.40 -4.97
C ALA A 300 20.31 -13.13 -4.66
N PHE A 301 20.34 -14.45 -4.81
CA PHE A 301 21.57 -15.25 -4.61
C PHE A 301 22.54 -15.18 -5.77
N GLY A 302 22.10 -14.83 -6.97
CA GLY A 302 22.93 -14.71 -8.17
C GLY A 302 23.46 -13.30 -8.44
N LEU A 303 22.86 -12.27 -7.85
CA LEU A 303 23.34 -10.89 -7.99
C LEU A 303 24.68 -10.70 -7.26
N LYS A 304 25.68 -10.18 -7.97
CA LYS A 304 27.04 -9.97 -7.44
C LYS A 304 27.15 -8.63 -6.71
N GLU A 305 26.59 -7.58 -7.29
CA GLU A 305 26.66 -6.22 -6.76
C GLU A 305 25.65 -6.02 -5.62
N LYS A 306 26.14 -5.57 -4.44
CA LYS A 306 25.31 -5.37 -3.25
C LYS A 306 24.17 -4.37 -3.49
N TRP A 307 24.40 -3.30 -4.24
CA TRP A 307 23.38 -2.31 -4.54
C TRP A 307 22.22 -2.89 -5.38
N LYS A 308 22.51 -3.82 -6.31
CA LYS A 308 21.48 -4.52 -7.09
C LYS A 308 20.62 -5.41 -6.21
N LEU A 309 21.23 -6.08 -5.26
CA LEU A 309 20.51 -6.88 -4.28
C LEU A 309 19.57 -6.01 -3.43
N VAL A 310 20.08 -4.87 -2.93
CA VAL A 310 19.26 -3.93 -2.16
C VAL A 310 18.13 -3.38 -3.02
N LEU A 311 18.39 -3.03 -4.29
CA LEU A 311 17.38 -2.56 -5.24
C LEU A 311 16.31 -3.63 -5.50
N LEU A 312 16.71 -4.89 -5.74
CA LEU A 312 15.77 -5.99 -5.94
C LEU A 312 14.85 -6.17 -4.73
N LEU A 313 15.43 -6.22 -3.52
CA LEU A 313 14.63 -6.37 -2.30
C LEU A 313 13.68 -5.19 -2.07
N THR A 314 14.13 -3.97 -2.39
CA THR A 314 13.27 -2.77 -2.36
C THR A 314 12.13 -2.87 -3.38
N CYS A 315 12.41 -3.27 -4.62
CA CYS A 315 11.39 -3.45 -5.65
C CYS A 315 10.37 -4.55 -5.28
N LEU A 316 10.83 -5.69 -4.73
CA LEU A 316 9.93 -6.74 -4.23
C LEU A 316 9.06 -6.25 -3.07
N MET A 317 9.65 -5.49 -2.15
CA MET A 317 8.95 -4.89 -1.03
C MET A 317 7.85 -3.91 -1.48
N MET A 318 8.09 -3.15 -2.54
CA MET A 318 7.14 -2.20 -3.09
C MET A 318 6.08 -2.89 -3.97
N GLY A 319 6.48 -3.90 -4.74
CA GLY A 319 5.69 -4.49 -5.80
C GLY A 319 4.76 -5.64 -5.37
N ILE A 320 5.15 -6.44 -4.38
CA ILE A 320 4.40 -7.64 -3.98
C ILE A 320 3.17 -7.33 -3.11
N PRO A 321 3.23 -6.44 -2.10
CA PRO A 321 2.09 -6.20 -1.23
C PRO A 321 0.87 -5.66 -1.97
N SER A 322 -0.30 -6.13 -1.58
CA SER A 322 -1.58 -5.68 -2.16
C SER A 322 -1.88 -4.20 -1.92
N PHE A 323 -1.19 -3.61 -0.94
CA PHE A 323 -1.23 -2.19 -0.62
C PHE A 323 0.16 -1.61 -0.70
N SER A 324 0.42 -0.84 -1.74
CA SER A 324 1.67 -0.13 -1.90
C SER A 324 1.39 1.20 -2.60
N TYR A 325 1.18 2.22 -1.81
CA TYR A 325 1.04 3.59 -2.30
C TYR A 325 2.40 4.24 -2.54
N THR A 326 2.43 5.34 -3.25
CA THR A 326 3.65 6.11 -3.58
C THR A 326 4.56 6.36 -2.37
N TYR A 327 4.03 6.55 -1.16
CA TYR A 327 4.85 6.76 0.04
C TYR A 327 5.77 5.56 0.37
N VAL A 328 5.48 4.34 -0.11
CA VAL A 328 6.40 3.19 0.09
C VAL A 328 7.71 3.43 -0.67
N GLY A 329 7.68 4.24 -1.71
CA GLY A 329 8.85 4.66 -2.48
C GLY A 329 9.94 5.37 -1.68
N ILE A 330 9.68 5.84 -0.44
CA ILE A 330 10.73 6.38 0.45
C ILE A 330 11.88 5.39 0.68
N PHE A 331 11.62 4.09 0.60
CA PHE A 331 12.66 3.06 0.74
C PHE A 331 13.64 3.04 -0.43
N MET A 332 13.33 3.72 -1.55
CA MET A 332 14.27 3.84 -2.68
C MET A 332 15.54 4.60 -2.30
N VAL A 333 15.54 5.35 -1.20
CA VAL A 333 16.75 5.97 -0.64
C VAL A 333 17.87 4.95 -0.37
N LEU A 334 17.53 3.73 0.03
CA LEU A 334 18.50 2.67 0.36
C LEU A 334 19.29 2.21 -0.87
N PRO A 335 18.66 1.76 -1.98
CA PRO A 335 19.41 1.39 -3.17
C PRO A 335 20.10 2.57 -3.84
N VAL A 336 19.57 3.79 -3.74
CA VAL A 336 20.26 4.99 -4.25
C VAL A 336 21.56 5.24 -3.50
N ILE A 337 21.56 5.20 -2.15
CA ILE A 337 22.78 5.30 -1.35
C ILE A 337 23.76 4.17 -1.72
N ALA A 338 23.26 2.93 -1.78
CA ALA A 338 24.07 1.77 -2.11
C ALA A 338 24.67 1.86 -3.52
N PHE A 339 23.95 2.41 -4.50
CA PHE A 339 24.42 2.66 -5.85
C PHE A 339 25.50 3.75 -5.89
N LEU A 340 25.23 4.91 -5.32
CA LEU A 340 26.14 6.05 -5.37
C LEU A 340 27.44 5.82 -4.57
N ASP A 341 27.39 5.06 -3.48
CA ASP A 341 28.50 4.85 -2.56
C ASP A 341 29.16 3.48 -2.66
N GLY A 342 28.56 2.57 -3.43
CA GLY A 342 28.96 1.16 -3.48
C GLY A 342 30.06 0.83 -4.49
N SER A 343 30.32 1.68 -5.47
CA SER A 343 31.30 1.40 -6.52
C SER A 343 31.89 2.67 -7.12
N GLU A 344 33.19 2.64 -7.42
CA GLU A 344 33.86 3.73 -8.13
C GLU A 344 33.53 3.72 -9.64
N THR A 345 33.08 2.62 -10.19
CA THR A 345 32.71 2.47 -11.60
C THR A 345 31.46 1.63 -11.75
N HIS A 346 30.60 2.02 -12.69
CA HIS A 346 29.40 1.29 -13.07
C HIS A 346 29.45 0.88 -14.54
N LYS A 347 28.73 -0.18 -14.90
CA LYS A 347 28.51 -0.53 -16.30
C LYS A 347 27.50 0.43 -16.92
N LYS A 348 27.56 0.67 -18.24
CA LYS A 348 26.58 1.54 -18.93
C LYS A 348 25.13 1.14 -18.65
N ARG A 349 24.85 -0.17 -18.64
CA ARG A 349 23.50 -0.70 -18.36
C ARG A 349 22.99 -0.36 -16.94
N ASP A 350 23.91 -0.12 -15.99
CA ASP A 350 23.54 0.21 -14.62
C ASP A 350 22.89 1.60 -14.52
N LEU A 351 23.12 2.46 -15.53
CA LEU A 351 22.45 3.76 -15.63
C LEU A 351 20.94 3.62 -15.84
N GLY A 352 20.48 2.54 -16.50
CA GLY A 352 19.06 2.25 -16.64
C GLY A 352 18.35 2.06 -15.29
N TYR A 353 19.02 1.40 -14.34
CA TYR A 353 18.50 1.28 -12.97
C TYR A 353 18.49 2.62 -12.23
N LEU A 354 19.50 3.47 -12.45
CA LEU A 354 19.51 4.82 -11.88
C LEU A 354 18.32 5.64 -12.41
N VAL A 355 18.07 5.58 -13.73
CA VAL A 355 16.90 6.24 -14.33
C VAL A 355 15.60 5.70 -13.73
N GLY A 356 15.46 4.38 -13.59
CA GLY A 356 14.28 3.77 -12.93
C GLY A 356 14.09 4.25 -11.50
N MET A 357 15.16 4.33 -10.69
CA MET A 357 15.10 4.87 -9.34
C MET A 357 14.70 6.35 -9.32
N LEU A 358 15.20 7.15 -10.26
CA LEU A 358 14.84 8.56 -10.39
C LEU A 358 13.38 8.75 -10.81
N LEU A 359 12.84 7.91 -11.69
CA LEU A 359 11.42 7.94 -12.09
C LEU A 359 10.47 7.64 -10.91
N VAL A 360 10.92 6.88 -9.91
CA VAL A 360 10.16 6.66 -8.68
C VAL A 360 10.25 7.84 -7.71
N LEU A 361 11.38 8.56 -7.72
CA LEU A 361 11.66 9.58 -6.71
C LEU A 361 11.26 10.99 -7.17
N LEU A 362 11.43 11.32 -8.45
CA LEU A 362 11.34 12.70 -8.91
C LEU A 362 9.99 13.04 -9.49
N PRO A 363 9.50 14.28 -9.30
CA PRO A 363 8.30 14.74 -9.96
C PRO A 363 8.51 14.83 -11.48
N LEU A 364 7.58 14.24 -12.23
CA LEU A 364 7.66 14.17 -13.69
C LEU A 364 6.94 15.37 -14.32
N PRO A 365 7.62 16.19 -15.16
CA PRO A 365 7.07 17.44 -15.66
C PRO A 365 5.82 17.27 -16.52
N PHE A 366 5.69 16.22 -17.30
CA PHE A 366 4.52 16.00 -18.16
C PHE A 366 3.23 15.71 -17.39
N CYS A 367 3.31 15.35 -16.12
CA CYS A 367 2.14 15.12 -15.26
C CYS A 367 1.48 16.42 -14.79
N TRP A 368 2.16 17.54 -14.94
CA TRP A 368 1.63 18.85 -14.53
C TRP A 368 0.68 19.45 -15.56
N MET A 369 0.76 18.99 -16.82
CA MET A 369 -0.04 19.48 -17.95
C MET A 369 -1.45 18.89 -17.97
N GLU A 370 -1.61 17.70 -17.45
CA GLU A 370 -2.92 17.07 -17.29
C GLU A 370 -3.59 17.77 -16.11
N GLY A 371 -4.67 18.51 -16.38
CA GLY A 371 -5.43 19.19 -15.34
C GLY A 371 -5.71 18.22 -14.21
N ALA A 372 -4.86 18.25 -13.18
CA ALA A 372 -4.92 17.36 -12.05
C ALA A 372 -6.08 17.79 -11.14
N GLY A 373 -7.28 17.65 -11.66
CA GLY A 373 -8.47 17.69 -10.86
C GLY A 373 -8.48 16.54 -9.85
N ASP A 374 -9.57 16.32 -9.19
CA ASP A 374 -9.82 15.18 -8.30
C ASP A 374 -9.52 13.78 -8.93
N SER A 375 -9.11 13.76 -10.20
CA SER A 375 -8.85 12.59 -11.03
C SER A 375 -7.73 11.67 -10.53
N ALA A 376 -6.73 12.20 -9.82
CA ALA A 376 -5.64 11.37 -9.25
C ALA A 376 -6.16 10.33 -8.24
N TYR A 377 -7.39 10.50 -7.75
CA TYR A 377 -7.99 9.69 -6.69
C TYR A 377 -9.38 9.17 -7.04
N THR A 378 -9.84 9.39 -8.25
CA THR A 378 -11.03 8.70 -8.73
C THR A 378 -10.66 7.27 -9.07
N TYR A 379 -11.48 6.34 -8.65
CA TYR A 379 -11.29 4.90 -8.77
C TYR A 379 -11.09 4.40 -10.21
N LEU A 380 -11.24 5.28 -11.19
CA LEU A 380 -11.26 4.96 -12.62
C LEU A 380 -10.10 5.55 -13.40
N ASN A 381 -9.43 6.59 -12.87
CA ASN A 381 -8.35 7.25 -13.57
C ASN A 381 -7.02 6.90 -12.91
N VAL A 382 -6.16 6.26 -13.68
CA VAL A 382 -4.79 5.99 -13.28
C VAL A 382 -4.03 7.30 -13.28
N SER A 383 -3.43 7.65 -12.15
CA SER A 383 -2.48 8.75 -12.12
C SER A 383 -1.26 8.38 -12.96
N THR A 384 -0.96 9.15 -13.99
CA THR A 384 0.21 8.93 -14.86
C THR A 384 1.52 8.81 -14.06
N PRO A 385 1.80 9.65 -13.03
CA PRO A 385 2.98 9.47 -12.19
C PRO A 385 3.05 8.10 -11.53
N VAL A 386 1.96 7.67 -10.90
CA VAL A 386 1.90 6.38 -10.19
C VAL A 386 2.08 5.21 -11.16
N LEU A 387 1.54 5.31 -12.38
CA LEU A 387 1.75 4.31 -13.42
C LEU A 387 3.22 4.23 -13.83
N VAL A 388 3.88 5.37 -14.04
CA VAL A 388 5.31 5.43 -14.39
C VAL A 388 6.18 4.88 -13.26
N GLU A 389 5.88 5.22 -12.00
CA GLU A 389 6.54 4.66 -10.82
C GLU A 389 6.38 3.14 -10.78
N GLY A 390 5.15 2.62 -10.91
CA GLY A 390 4.84 1.20 -10.89
C GLY A 390 5.51 0.44 -12.04
N CYS A 391 5.47 0.99 -13.26
CA CYS A 391 6.17 0.43 -14.42
C CYS A 391 7.68 0.40 -14.20
N SER A 392 8.26 1.46 -13.62
CA SER A 392 9.70 1.51 -13.32
C SER A 392 10.10 0.44 -12.33
N VAL A 393 9.32 0.25 -11.25
CA VAL A 393 9.55 -0.81 -10.26
C VAL A 393 9.45 -2.20 -10.90
N LEU A 394 8.44 -2.43 -11.73
CA LEU A 394 8.22 -3.71 -12.43
C LEU A 394 9.38 -4.01 -13.39
N VAL A 395 9.76 -3.05 -14.24
CA VAL A 395 10.84 -3.19 -15.23
C VAL A 395 12.19 -3.45 -14.54
N MET A 396 12.52 -2.67 -13.50
CA MET A 396 13.74 -2.90 -12.71
C MET A 396 13.74 -4.31 -12.10
N THR A 397 12.61 -4.77 -11.58
CA THR A 397 12.49 -6.12 -11.02
C THR A 397 12.77 -7.20 -12.06
N VAL A 398 12.16 -7.11 -13.24
CA VAL A 398 12.36 -8.08 -14.32
C VAL A 398 13.84 -8.15 -14.72
N PHE A 399 14.48 -7.01 -14.95
CA PHE A 399 15.90 -6.99 -15.33
C PHE A 399 16.81 -7.53 -14.21
N LEU A 400 16.54 -7.21 -12.94
CA LEU A 400 17.29 -7.73 -11.80
C LEU A 400 17.11 -9.24 -11.63
N ILE A 401 15.90 -9.76 -11.85
CA ILE A 401 15.63 -11.20 -11.84
C ILE A 401 16.43 -11.88 -12.95
N LEU A 402 16.36 -11.38 -14.18
CA LEU A 402 17.09 -11.95 -15.30
C LEU A 402 18.60 -11.93 -15.06
N GLU A 403 19.15 -10.82 -14.55
CA GLU A 403 20.58 -10.71 -14.24
C GLU A 403 20.99 -11.66 -13.10
N GLY A 404 20.18 -11.77 -12.05
CA GLY A 404 20.43 -12.66 -10.93
C GLY A 404 20.36 -14.14 -11.32
N LEU A 405 19.34 -14.54 -12.07
CA LEU A 405 19.22 -15.91 -12.59
C LEU A 405 20.37 -16.25 -13.54
N GLY A 406 20.78 -15.30 -14.40
CA GLY A 406 21.98 -15.44 -15.25
C GLY A 406 23.25 -15.66 -14.42
N GLY A 407 23.40 -14.93 -13.30
CA GLY A 407 24.49 -15.14 -12.34
C GLY A 407 24.49 -16.54 -11.71
N LEU A 408 23.32 -17.04 -11.31
CA LEU A 408 23.15 -18.40 -10.78
C LEU A 408 23.46 -19.46 -11.85
N TRP A 409 23.01 -19.26 -13.09
CA TRP A 409 23.25 -20.20 -14.17
C TRP A 409 24.74 -20.50 -14.38
N HIS A 410 25.60 -19.51 -14.18
CA HIS A 410 27.04 -19.67 -14.31
C HIS A 410 27.72 -20.27 -13.08
N THR A 411 27.10 -20.17 -11.90
CA THR A 411 27.71 -20.56 -10.62
C THR A 411 27.20 -21.88 -10.05
N VAL A 412 25.99 -22.31 -10.43
CA VAL A 412 25.37 -23.54 -9.89
C VAL A 412 25.85 -24.76 -10.68
N LYS A 413 26.46 -25.74 -9.99
CA LYS A 413 26.89 -27.02 -10.56
C LYS A 413 25.72 -27.83 -11.16
N HIS A 414 24.52 -27.63 -10.64
CA HIS A 414 23.32 -28.38 -11.02
C HIS A 414 22.30 -27.48 -11.76
N ARG A 415 22.62 -27.11 -13.00
CA ARG A 415 21.73 -26.34 -13.88
C ARG A 415 20.35 -27.01 -14.06
N ILE A 416 20.34 -28.36 -14.09
CA ILE A 416 19.11 -29.16 -14.17
C ILE A 416 18.22 -28.90 -12.95
N LEU A 417 18.79 -28.86 -11.75
CA LEU A 417 18.03 -28.57 -10.52
C LEU A 417 17.40 -27.16 -10.57
N LEU A 418 18.12 -26.18 -11.10
CA LEU A 418 17.58 -24.83 -11.26
C LEU A 418 16.39 -24.80 -12.24
N LEU A 419 16.50 -25.53 -13.36
CA LEU A 419 15.41 -25.67 -14.33
C LEU A 419 14.21 -26.40 -13.73
N VAL A 420 14.43 -27.48 -13.00
CA VAL A 420 13.36 -28.23 -12.31
C VAL A 420 12.66 -27.33 -11.29
N LEU A 421 13.43 -26.60 -10.48
CA LEU A 421 12.86 -25.67 -9.49
C LEU A 421 12.05 -24.54 -10.17
N ALA A 422 12.59 -23.95 -11.24
CA ALA A 422 11.87 -22.95 -12.02
C ALA A 422 10.60 -23.52 -12.66
N GLY A 423 10.65 -24.75 -13.17
CA GLY A 423 9.48 -25.45 -13.72
C GLY A 423 8.41 -25.72 -12.66
N VAL A 424 8.79 -26.21 -11.49
CA VAL A 424 7.88 -26.44 -10.35
C VAL A 424 7.23 -25.12 -9.90
N LEU A 425 8.01 -24.05 -9.78
CA LEU A 425 7.49 -22.71 -9.44
C LEU A 425 6.52 -22.20 -10.50
N PHE A 426 6.84 -22.39 -11.78
CA PHE A 426 5.97 -21.99 -12.89
C PHE A 426 4.66 -22.76 -12.89
N VAL A 427 4.70 -24.09 -12.82
CA VAL A 427 3.50 -24.93 -12.75
C VAL A 427 2.68 -24.64 -11.49
N GLY A 428 3.34 -24.50 -10.34
CA GLY A 428 2.70 -24.16 -9.08
C GLY A 428 2.02 -22.77 -9.12
N SER A 429 2.64 -21.79 -9.78
CA SER A 429 2.04 -20.46 -9.95
C SER A 429 0.82 -20.48 -10.86
N ILE A 430 0.86 -21.29 -11.95
CA ILE A 430 -0.30 -21.50 -12.81
C ILE A 430 -1.45 -22.16 -12.03
N ALA A 431 -1.17 -23.23 -11.29
CA ALA A 431 -2.17 -23.88 -10.45
C ALA A 431 -2.78 -22.92 -9.42
N ALA A 432 -1.97 -22.11 -8.75
CA ALA A 432 -2.43 -21.08 -7.82
C ALA A 432 -3.28 -20.00 -8.52
N GLY A 433 -2.88 -19.57 -9.71
CA GLY A 433 -3.64 -18.62 -10.53
C GLY A 433 -5.01 -19.18 -10.93
N ILE A 434 -5.06 -20.42 -11.40
CA ILE A 434 -6.32 -21.10 -11.74
C ILE A 434 -7.19 -21.28 -10.48
N TYR A 435 -6.61 -21.72 -9.37
CA TYR A 435 -7.34 -21.83 -8.10
C TYR A 435 -7.92 -20.48 -7.69
N ARG A 436 -7.12 -19.41 -7.73
CA ARG A 436 -7.57 -18.06 -7.37
C ARG A 436 -8.66 -17.54 -8.29
N SER A 437 -8.59 -17.80 -9.60
CA SER A 437 -9.61 -17.37 -10.58
C SER A 437 -10.96 -18.09 -10.40
N ARG A 438 -10.95 -19.27 -9.78
CA ARG A 438 -12.18 -20.05 -9.46
C ARG A 438 -12.79 -19.67 -8.11
N GLN A 439 -12.06 -18.90 -7.28
CA GLN A 439 -12.65 -18.40 -6.02
C GLN A 439 -13.70 -17.35 -6.34
N PRO A 440 -14.82 -17.34 -5.62
CA PRO A 440 -15.86 -16.34 -5.84
C PRO A 440 -15.27 -14.94 -5.60
N TYR A 441 -15.52 -14.06 -6.54
CA TYR A 441 -15.15 -12.66 -6.46
C TYR A 441 -16.29 -11.86 -5.87
N ASP A 442 -15.96 -11.07 -4.84
CA ASP A 442 -16.94 -10.23 -4.18
C ASP A 442 -17.34 -8.99 -4.99
N PHE A 443 -16.75 -8.77 -6.19
CA PHE A 443 -16.93 -7.53 -6.95
C PHE A 443 -17.08 -7.80 -8.43
N THR A 444 -18.29 -8.08 -8.85
CA THR A 444 -18.57 -8.28 -10.27
C THR A 444 -18.81 -6.99 -11.02
N ASN A 445 -19.33 -5.95 -10.37
CA ASN A 445 -19.71 -4.69 -11.03
C ASN A 445 -19.29 -3.44 -10.26
N TYR A 446 -18.15 -3.46 -9.61
CA TYR A 446 -17.72 -2.30 -8.86
C TYR A 446 -17.29 -1.18 -9.81
N LEU A 447 -18.21 -0.22 -9.97
CA LEU A 447 -17.93 1.18 -10.32
C LEU A 447 -16.91 1.40 -11.43
N LYS A 448 -17.30 1.12 -12.65
CA LYS A 448 -16.62 1.65 -13.84
C LYS A 448 -16.87 3.15 -14.04
N LYS A 449 -17.81 3.76 -13.29
CA LYS A 449 -18.14 5.18 -13.37
C LYS A 449 -18.26 5.81 -11.99
N THR A 450 -17.89 7.07 -11.89
CA THR A 450 -18.16 7.90 -10.72
C THR A 450 -19.65 7.96 -10.46
N LEU A 451 -20.09 7.56 -9.26
CA LEU A 451 -21.46 7.74 -8.82
C LEU A 451 -21.73 9.23 -8.69
N GLY A 452 -22.22 9.86 -9.75
CA GLY A 452 -22.48 11.30 -9.80
C GLY A 452 -23.96 11.64 -9.73
N GLU A 453 -24.80 10.75 -10.18
CA GLU A 453 -26.24 10.93 -10.19
C GLU A 453 -26.89 10.20 -9.01
N ALA A 454 -27.91 10.81 -8.44
CA ALA A 454 -28.69 10.21 -7.36
C ALA A 454 -30.17 10.24 -7.74
N THR A 455 -30.83 9.09 -7.59
CA THR A 455 -32.28 8.98 -7.70
C THR A 455 -32.89 9.05 -6.31
N GLU A 456 -33.87 9.92 -6.12
CA GLU A 456 -34.69 9.99 -4.92
C GLU A 456 -35.84 9.00 -5.05
N ILE A 457 -36.00 8.13 -4.05
CA ILE A 457 -37.09 7.17 -3.95
C ILE A 457 -37.83 7.30 -2.63
N LYS A 458 -39.15 7.16 -2.67
CA LYS A 458 -40.09 7.28 -1.54
C LYS A 458 -41.07 6.12 -1.53
N ASP A 459 -41.98 6.09 -0.58
CA ASP A 459 -43.03 5.09 -0.51
C ASP A 459 -43.74 4.88 -1.85
N GLY A 460 -43.80 3.62 -2.27
CA GLY A 460 -44.40 3.23 -3.55
C GLY A 460 -43.47 3.27 -4.76
N ASP A 461 -42.28 3.83 -4.63
CA ASP A 461 -41.27 3.80 -5.68
C ASP A 461 -40.50 2.48 -5.64
N CYS A 462 -40.00 2.06 -6.80
CA CYS A 462 -39.14 0.90 -6.95
C CYS A 462 -37.93 1.27 -7.81
N LEU A 463 -36.73 1.03 -7.31
CA LEU A 463 -35.51 1.20 -8.06
C LEU A 463 -34.83 -0.16 -8.24
N ALA A 464 -34.60 -0.56 -9.49
CA ALA A 464 -33.91 -1.79 -9.81
C ALA A 464 -32.60 -1.49 -10.55
N GLN A 465 -31.53 -2.15 -10.15
CA GLN A 465 -30.25 -2.12 -10.85
C GLN A 465 -29.87 -3.52 -11.30
N GLU A 466 -29.68 -3.66 -12.60
CA GLU A 466 -29.27 -4.92 -13.21
C GLU A 466 -27.77 -5.13 -13.17
N PHE A 467 -27.37 -6.39 -13.02
CA PHE A 467 -25.97 -6.79 -13.18
C PHE A 467 -25.88 -8.21 -13.73
N GLN A 468 -24.81 -8.48 -14.47
CA GLN A 468 -24.50 -9.83 -14.92
C GLN A 468 -23.55 -10.49 -13.94
N ALA A 469 -23.89 -11.65 -13.39
CA ALA A 469 -23.05 -12.38 -12.47
C ALA A 469 -21.76 -12.87 -13.13
N LYS A 470 -20.60 -12.41 -12.66
CA LYS A 470 -19.29 -12.88 -13.14
C LYS A 470 -18.72 -14.01 -12.28
N GLY A 471 -19.36 -14.31 -11.16
CA GLY A 471 -19.05 -15.41 -10.24
C GLY A 471 -20.27 -16.27 -9.94
N THR A 472 -20.07 -17.32 -9.16
CA THR A 472 -21.11 -18.28 -8.78
C THR A 472 -21.67 -18.06 -7.37
N ARG A 473 -21.20 -17.03 -6.67
CA ARG A 473 -21.64 -16.70 -5.30
C ARG A 473 -21.66 -15.20 -5.07
N ILE A 474 -22.61 -14.77 -4.26
CA ILE A 474 -22.69 -13.43 -3.71
C ILE A 474 -22.92 -13.54 -2.19
N ASP A 475 -22.23 -12.74 -1.40
CA ASP A 475 -22.33 -12.72 0.06
C ASP A 475 -22.79 -11.37 0.62
N ARG A 476 -22.76 -10.32 -0.21
CA ARG A 476 -23.16 -8.96 0.19
C ARG A 476 -23.52 -8.07 -0.99
N ILE A 477 -24.27 -7.03 -0.70
CA ILE A 477 -24.52 -5.89 -1.59
C ILE A 477 -24.00 -4.63 -0.93
N VAL A 478 -23.36 -3.77 -1.69
CA VAL A 478 -22.88 -2.46 -1.21
C VAL A 478 -23.65 -1.36 -1.93
N LEU A 479 -24.38 -0.56 -1.17
CA LEU A 479 -25.16 0.56 -1.69
C LEU A 479 -24.56 1.88 -1.20
N LYS A 480 -24.44 2.86 -2.11
CA LYS A 480 -24.17 4.24 -1.72
C LYS A 480 -25.50 4.98 -1.66
N LEU A 481 -25.88 5.42 -0.48
CA LEU A 481 -27.15 6.11 -0.28
C LEU A 481 -27.10 7.15 0.85
N ASN A 482 -28.05 8.07 0.81
CA ASN A 482 -28.43 8.88 1.96
C ASN A 482 -29.79 8.35 2.44
N PRO A 483 -29.92 7.86 3.67
CA PRO A 483 -31.17 7.28 4.16
C PRO A 483 -32.22 8.37 4.42
N ALA A 484 -33.49 8.00 4.31
CA ALA A 484 -34.58 8.79 4.81
C ALA A 484 -34.47 8.96 6.34
N LYS A 485 -35.11 9.98 6.92
CA LYS A 485 -35.09 10.21 8.38
C LYS A 485 -35.71 9.04 9.13
N GLU A 486 -36.72 8.42 8.58
CA GLU A 486 -37.45 7.26 9.11
C GLU A 486 -37.89 6.34 7.98
N GLY A 487 -38.28 5.14 8.30
CA GLY A 487 -38.79 4.15 7.36
C GLY A 487 -37.91 2.90 7.23
N VAL A 488 -38.29 2.08 6.29
CA VAL A 488 -37.66 0.80 5.99
C VAL A 488 -37.33 0.76 4.50
N LEU A 489 -36.11 0.33 4.18
CA LEU A 489 -35.68 0.05 2.80
C LEU A 489 -35.65 -1.47 2.60
N THR A 490 -36.58 -2.00 1.84
CA THR A 490 -36.53 -3.40 1.41
C THR A 490 -35.55 -3.54 0.26
N CYS A 491 -34.60 -4.45 0.40
CA CYS A 491 -33.60 -4.78 -0.60
C CYS A 491 -33.76 -6.25 -1.02
N ARG A 492 -33.99 -6.49 -2.31
CA ARG A 492 -34.15 -7.84 -2.87
C ARG A 492 -33.09 -8.11 -3.94
N LEU A 493 -32.64 -9.34 -3.99
CA LEU A 493 -31.83 -9.89 -5.09
C LEU A 493 -32.72 -10.83 -5.90
N VAL A 494 -32.95 -10.49 -7.15
CA VAL A 494 -33.89 -11.20 -8.05
C VAL A 494 -33.14 -11.71 -9.28
N GLU A 495 -33.39 -12.95 -9.68
CA GLU A 495 -32.91 -13.48 -10.93
C GLU A 495 -33.81 -12.97 -12.08
N LYS A 496 -33.23 -12.25 -13.04
CA LYS A 496 -33.98 -11.50 -14.03
C LYS A 496 -34.81 -12.39 -14.96
N GLU A 497 -34.26 -13.53 -15.36
CA GLU A 497 -34.92 -14.41 -16.33
C GLU A 497 -36.12 -15.14 -15.72
N THR A 498 -36.02 -15.54 -14.47
CA THR A 498 -37.09 -16.34 -13.80
C THR A 498 -37.97 -15.49 -12.90
N GLY A 499 -37.58 -14.26 -12.56
CA GLY A 499 -38.25 -13.43 -11.58
C GLY A 499 -38.12 -13.95 -10.13
N LYS A 500 -37.28 -14.96 -9.91
CA LYS A 500 -37.12 -15.60 -8.61
C LYS A 500 -36.34 -14.73 -7.66
N THR A 501 -36.92 -14.41 -6.50
CA THR A 501 -36.18 -13.75 -5.40
C THR A 501 -35.23 -14.75 -4.75
N ILE A 502 -33.96 -14.45 -4.81
CA ILE A 502 -32.87 -15.25 -4.24
C ILE A 502 -32.61 -14.86 -2.79
N TRP A 503 -32.77 -13.58 -2.50
CA TRP A 503 -32.59 -13.05 -1.16
C TRP A 503 -33.38 -11.75 -0.97
N GLU A 504 -33.82 -11.50 0.26
CA GLU A 504 -34.54 -10.30 0.65
C GLU A 504 -34.16 -9.91 2.07
N SER A 505 -34.07 -8.61 2.33
CA SER A 505 -33.87 -8.04 3.66
C SER A 505 -34.53 -6.68 3.76
N SER A 506 -35.01 -6.35 4.96
CA SER A 506 -35.59 -5.06 5.31
C SER A 506 -34.63 -4.31 6.24
N LEU A 507 -34.18 -3.14 5.81
CA LEU A 507 -33.19 -2.31 6.46
C LEU A 507 -33.87 -1.10 7.11
N GLN A 508 -33.73 -0.91 8.40
CA GLN A 508 -34.25 0.28 9.09
C GLN A 508 -33.42 1.51 8.70
N SER A 509 -34.05 2.65 8.44
CA SER A 509 -33.35 3.91 8.13
C SER A 509 -32.32 4.27 9.22
N ALA A 510 -32.64 3.99 10.48
CA ALA A 510 -31.77 4.26 11.62
C ALA A 510 -30.45 3.47 11.60
N ASP A 511 -30.42 2.31 10.94
CA ASP A 511 -29.24 1.45 10.83
C ASP A 511 -28.37 1.82 9.62
N LEU A 512 -28.89 2.65 8.72
CA LEU A 512 -28.21 3.09 7.52
C LEU A 512 -27.48 4.43 7.76
N LYS A 513 -26.38 4.63 7.08
CA LYS A 513 -25.56 5.85 7.15
C LYS A 513 -25.47 6.56 5.81
N ASN A 514 -25.21 7.86 5.83
CA ASN A 514 -24.87 8.59 4.62
C ASN A 514 -23.58 8.02 4.03
N GLY A 515 -23.63 7.64 2.77
CA GLY A 515 -22.52 7.04 2.04
C GLY A 515 -22.68 5.54 1.79
N TYR A 516 -21.60 4.80 1.86
CA TYR A 516 -21.61 3.37 1.56
C TYR A 516 -22.15 2.55 2.73
N ASN A 517 -23.16 1.72 2.42
CA ASN A 517 -23.77 0.75 3.33
C ASN A 517 -23.52 -0.65 2.79
N GLU A 518 -22.99 -1.52 3.63
CA GLU A 518 -22.69 -2.91 3.29
C GLU A 518 -23.77 -3.81 3.89
N ILE A 519 -24.51 -4.48 3.04
CA ILE A 519 -25.60 -5.39 3.39
C ILE A 519 -25.08 -6.80 3.22
N VAL A 520 -24.76 -7.47 4.33
CA VAL A 520 -24.19 -8.81 4.36
C VAL A 520 -25.33 -9.82 4.43
N PHE A 521 -25.30 -10.85 3.61
CA PHE A 521 -26.28 -11.92 3.62
C PHE A 521 -26.03 -12.89 4.78
N ASP A 522 -27.10 -13.50 5.30
CA ASP A 522 -27.01 -14.52 6.37
C ASP A 522 -26.09 -15.68 5.98
N ALA A 523 -26.13 -16.06 4.69
CA ALA A 523 -25.26 -17.01 4.06
C ALA A 523 -25.05 -16.62 2.61
N SER A 524 -23.89 -16.94 2.03
CA SER A 524 -23.63 -16.67 0.62
C SER A 524 -24.68 -17.38 -0.25
N LYS A 525 -25.20 -16.65 -1.25
CA LYS A 525 -26.20 -17.19 -2.19
C LYS A 525 -25.52 -17.67 -3.46
N GLN A 526 -26.03 -18.77 -4.01
CA GLN A 526 -25.57 -19.29 -5.29
C GLN A 526 -26.15 -18.47 -6.43
N LEU A 527 -25.31 -18.13 -7.39
CA LEU A 527 -25.68 -17.49 -8.65
C LEU A 527 -25.24 -18.35 -9.81
N GLU A 528 -25.94 -18.24 -10.91
CA GLU A 528 -25.47 -18.81 -12.18
C GLU A 528 -24.55 -17.80 -12.87
N LYS A 529 -23.35 -18.26 -13.23
CA LYS A 529 -22.37 -17.42 -13.89
C LYS A 529 -22.90 -16.96 -15.25
N ASP A 530 -22.66 -15.70 -15.54
CA ASP A 530 -23.09 -14.98 -16.75
C ASP A 530 -24.60 -14.75 -16.88
N SER A 531 -25.44 -15.19 -15.92
CA SER A 531 -26.84 -14.84 -15.82
C SER A 531 -27.08 -13.45 -15.28
N TRP A 532 -28.23 -12.86 -15.59
CA TRP A 532 -28.60 -11.51 -15.18
C TRP A 532 -29.43 -11.52 -13.92
N TYR A 533 -29.09 -10.60 -13.02
CA TYR A 533 -29.74 -10.38 -11.73
C TYR A 533 -30.08 -8.92 -11.55
N GLU A 534 -31.04 -8.64 -10.66
CA GLU A 534 -31.47 -7.30 -10.27
C GLU A 534 -31.36 -7.13 -8.77
N VAL A 535 -30.80 -6.01 -8.35
CA VAL A 535 -30.94 -5.52 -6.99
C VAL A 535 -32.09 -4.55 -6.98
N VAL A 536 -33.17 -4.90 -6.29
CA VAL A 536 -34.40 -4.13 -6.21
C VAL A 536 -34.50 -3.47 -4.84
N LEU A 537 -34.74 -2.15 -4.83
CA LEU A 537 -34.86 -1.33 -3.64
C LEU A 537 -36.26 -0.71 -3.58
N GLU A 538 -36.98 -0.96 -2.48
CA GLU A 538 -38.34 -0.47 -2.26
C GLU A 538 -38.45 0.17 -0.88
N PRO A 539 -38.60 1.50 -0.81
CA PRO A 539 -38.87 2.18 0.44
C PRO A 539 -40.28 1.93 0.97
N GLN A 540 -40.41 1.89 2.28
CA GLN A 540 -41.69 1.75 2.98
C GLN A 540 -41.68 2.63 4.23
N LYS A 541 -42.84 3.21 4.53
CA LYS A 541 -43.06 4.01 5.77
C LYS A 541 -42.05 5.17 5.93
N THR A 542 -41.71 5.83 4.85
CA THR A 542 -40.72 6.94 4.85
C THR A 542 -41.33 8.27 5.30
N GLY A 543 -42.66 8.35 5.45
CA GLY A 543 -43.37 9.62 5.71
C GLY A 543 -43.09 10.63 4.57
N GLU A 544 -42.63 11.83 4.95
CA GLU A 544 -42.19 12.84 3.96
C GLU A 544 -40.71 12.67 3.54
N GLY A 545 -40.02 11.66 4.08
CA GLY A 545 -38.61 11.41 3.82
C GLY A 545 -38.37 10.70 2.48
N VAL A 546 -37.18 10.89 1.92
CA VAL A 546 -36.74 10.20 0.71
C VAL A 546 -35.39 9.55 0.92
N TYR A 547 -35.18 8.39 0.28
CA TYR A 547 -33.85 7.81 0.14
C TYR A 547 -33.20 8.37 -1.13
N LYS A 548 -31.96 8.82 -1.02
CA LYS A 548 -31.14 9.18 -2.19
C LYS A 548 -30.21 8.02 -2.50
N ILE A 549 -30.44 7.33 -3.62
CA ILE A 549 -29.61 6.20 -4.06
C ILE A 549 -28.68 6.70 -5.16
N TYR A 550 -27.39 6.56 -4.96
CA TYR A 550 -26.36 6.96 -5.94
C TYR A 550 -26.09 5.80 -6.90
N HIS A 551 -26.18 6.08 -8.18
CA HIS A 551 -25.97 5.11 -9.26
C HIS A 551 -25.05 5.67 -10.36
N THR A 552 -24.68 4.80 -11.29
CA THR A 552 -23.82 5.15 -12.44
C THR A 552 -24.65 5.59 -13.64
#